data_13a1e9d9653cb944527e0aac62248fd3
#
_entry.id   13a1e9d9653cb944527e0aac62248fd3
#
_cell.length_a   1.000
_cell.length_b   1.000
_cell.length_c   1.000
_cell.angle_alpha   90.00
_cell.angle_beta   90.00
_cell.angle_gamma   90.00
#
_symmetry.space_group_name_H-M   'P 1'
#
loop_
_entity.id
_entity.type
_entity.pdbx_description
1 polymer ?
#
loop_
_entity_poly.entity_id
_entity_poly.type
_entity_poly.pdbx_seq_one_letter_code
_entity_poly.pdbx_strand_id
1 'polypeptide(L)' 'MKILKKEAIESFGGVKKLADALGIQHSAVSQWGEFVPALRAYQIRELIHQTNQTAQSERVA' A
#
# COMPACT_ATOMS: atom_id res chain seq x y z
N MET A 1 -4.61 12.50 4.44
CA MET A 1 -5.10 11.27 3.77
C MET A 1 -5.26 10.17 4.80
N LYS A 2 -6.40 9.50 4.78
CA LYS A 2 -6.68 8.42 5.73
C LYS A 2 -6.99 7.14 4.97
N ILE A 3 -6.23 6.11 5.26
CA ILE A 3 -6.45 4.80 4.68
C ILE A 3 -6.66 3.82 5.82
N LEU A 4 -7.73 3.06 5.75
CA LEU A 4 -7.98 2.02 6.74
C LEU A 4 -6.98 0.89 6.57
N LYS A 5 -6.44 0.40 7.69
CA LYS A 5 -5.51 -0.72 7.64
C LYS A 5 -6.13 -1.89 6.90
N LYS A 6 -7.40 -2.16 7.18
CA LYS A 6 -8.10 -3.26 6.53
C LYS A 6 -8.11 -3.10 5.01
N GLU A 7 -8.38 -1.90 4.53
CA GLU A 7 -8.41 -1.64 3.10
C GLU A 7 -7.05 -1.82 2.46
N ALA A 8 -6.01 -1.35 3.14
CA ALA A 8 -4.66 -1.51 2.63
C ALA A 8 -4.29 -2.99 2.50
N ILE A 9 -4.62 -3.76 3.51
CA ILE A 9 -4.33 -5.19 3.51
C ILE A 9 -5.05 -5.87 2.36
N GLU A 10 -6.32 -5.53 2.15
CA GLU A 10 -7.09 -6.14 1.08
C GLU A 10 -6.56 -5.73 -0.30
N SER A 11 -6.15 -4.47 -0.44
CA SER A 11 -5.65 -3.97 -1.72
C SER A 11 -4.38 -4.67 -2.15
N PHE A 12 -3.55 -5.08 -1.20
CA PHE A 12 -2.27 -5.72 -1.51
C PHE A 12 -2.33 -7.24 -1.44
N GLY A 13 -3.47 -7.78 -1.02
CA GLY A 13 -3.64 -9.23 -0.98
C GLY A 13 -3.13 -9.90 0.28
N GLY A 14 -2.97 -9.15 1.37
CA GLY A 14 -2.58 -9.71 2.65
C GLY A 14 -1.55 -8.86 3.38
N VAL A 15 -1.39 -9.13 4.67
CA VAL A 15 -0.48 -8.37 5.51
C VAL A 15 0.96 -8.52 5.03
N LYS A 16 1.37 -9.74 4.70
CA LYS A 16 2.74 -9.98 4.29
C LYS A 16 3.05 -9.25 2.99
N LYS A 17 2.14 -9.31 2.03
CA LYS A 17 2.36 -8.64 0.75
C LYS A 17 2.41 -7.14 0.92
N LEU A 18 1.55 -6.60 1.78
CA LEU A 18 1.58 -5.17 2.07
C LEU A 18 2.90 -4.77 2.70
N ALA A 19 3.36 -5.53 3.69
CA ALA A 19 4.62 -5.23 4.35
C ALA A 19 5.79 -5.30 3.38
N ASP A 20 5.81 -6.32 2.53
CA ASP A 20 6.88 -6.46 1.54
C ASP A 20 6.89 -5.28 0.58
N ALA A 21 5.72 -4.84 0.14
CA ALA A 21 5.62 -3.71 -0.78
C ALA A 21 6.14 -2.42 -0.15
N LEU A 22 5.95 -2.27 1.15
CA LEU A 22 6.40 -1.08 1.87
C LEU A 22 7.83 -1.20 2.38
N GLY A 23 8.42 -2.38 2.30
CA GLY A 23 9.77 -2.59 2.80
C GLY A 23 9.84 -2.63 4.31
N ILE A 24 8.79 -3.07 4.99
CA ILE A 24 8.73 -3.17 6.44
C ILE A 24 8.34 -4.57 6.84
N GLN A 25 8.49 -4.87 8.14
CA GLN A 25 8.10 -6.17 8.66
C GLN A 25 6.58 -6.21 8.86
N HIS A 26 5.99 -7.39 8.69
CA HIS A 26 4.55 -7.49 8.86
C HIS A 26 4.10 -7.24 10.30
N SER A 27 4.99 -7.40 11.27
CA SER A 27 4.66 -7.02 12.64
C SER A 27 4.40 -5.52 12.75
N ALA A 28 5.10 -4.72 11.94
CA ALA A 28 4.86 -3.28 11.93
C ALA A 28 3.45 -2.98 11.42
N VAL A 29 3.00 -3.70 10.40
CA VAL A 29 1.63 -3.53 9.90
C VAL A 29 0.63 -3.90 11.00
N SER A 30 0.89 -4.99 11.71
CA SER A 30 -0.01 -5.43 12.78
C SER A 30 -0.10 -4.42 13.92
N GLN A 31 0.94 -3.62 14.12
CA GLN A 31 0.94 -2.62 15.17
C GLN A 31 0.16 -1.36 14.83
N TRP A 32 -0.19 -1.18 13.58
CA TRP A 32 -1.01 -0.04 13.20
C TRP A 32 -2.37 -0.13 13.87
N GLY A 33 -2.96 1.02 14.18
CA GLY A 33 -4.32 1.05 14.69
C GLY A 33 -5.32 0.84 13.58
N GLU A 34 -6.45 1.51 13.69
CA GLU A 34 -7.51 1.40 12.69
C GLU A 34 -7.07 1.97 11.34
N PHE A 35 -6.25 3.01 11.38
CA PHE A 35 -5.79 3.68 10.16
C PHE A 35 -4.31 3.45 9.95
N VAL A 36 -3.91 3.42 8.68
CA VAL A 36 -2.50 3.36 8.30
C VAL A 36 -1.84 4.68 8.71
N PRO A 37 -0.62 4.64 9.29
CA PRO A 37 0.10 5.88 9.60
C PRO A 37 0.25 6.75 8.35
N ALA A 38 0.25 8.06 8.55
CA ALA A 38 0.23 9.02 7.43
C ALA A 38 1.34 8.75 6.42
N LEU A 39 2.58 8.52 6.91
CA LEU A 39 3.69 8.26 6.02
C LEU A 39 3.46 7.01 5.17
N ARG A 40 2.98 5.95 5.80
CA ARG A 40 2.74 4.70 5.09
C ARG A 40 1.54 4.83 4.14
N ALA A 41 0.53 5.58 4.56
CA ALA A 41 -0.61 5.84 3.68
C ALA A 41 -0.16 6.52 2.40
N TYR A 42 0.75 7.47 2.51
CA TYR A 42 1.31 8.17 1.36
C TYR A 42 2.06 7.19 0.46
N GLN A 43 2.87 6.32 1.05
CA GLN A 43 3.61 5.33 0.28
C GLN A 43 2.68 4.37 -0.45
N ILE A 44 1.62 3.94 0.22
CA ILE A 44 0.64 3.03 -0.39
C ILE A 44 0.01 3.71 -1.60
N ARG A 45 -0.39 4.95 -1.46
CA ARG A 45 -0.98 5.70 -2.56
C ARG A 45 -0.03 5.80 -3.73
N GLU A 46 1.23 6.08 -3.46
CA GLU A 46 2.23 6.20 -4.51
C GLU A 46 2.43 4.88 -5.25
N LEU A 47 2.47 3.78 -4.51
CA LEU A 47 2.64 2.48 -5.13
C LEU A 47 1.48 2.15 -6.06
N ILE A 48 0.27 2.41 -5.62
CA ILE A 48 -0.93 2.14 -6.43
C ILE A 48 -0.91 3.04 -7.65
N HIS A 49 -0.55 4.29 -7.48
CA HIS A 49 -0.52 5.25 -8.58
C HIS A 49 0.54 4.87 -9.62
N GLN A 50 1.71 4.44 -9.16
CA GLN A 50 2.77 4.03 -10.07
C GLN A 50 2.35 2.81 -10.89
N THR A 51 1.68 1.87 -10.27
CA THR A 51 1.19 0.69 -10.98
C THR A 51 0.24 1.10 -12.09
N ASN A 52 -0.67 2.02 -11.80
CA ASN A 52 -1.61 2.50 -12.81
C ASN A 52 -0.89 3.23 -13.94
N GLN A 53 0.10 4.03 -13.60
CA GLN A 53 0.86 4.75 -14.61
C GLN A 53 1.62 3.81 -15.54
N THR A 54 2.20 2.78 -14.95
CA THR A 54 2.93 1.79 -15.74
C THR A 54 2.00 1.13 -16.75
N ALA A 55 0.82 0.75 -16.32
CA ALA A 55 -0.15 0.13 -17.21
C ALA A 55 -0.54 1.07 -18.33
N GLN A 56 -0.74 2.34 -18.01
CA GLN A 56 -1.09 3.32 -19.01
C GLN A 56 0.03 3.53 -20.01
N SER A 57 1.26 3.57 -19.52
CA SER A 57 2.41 3.75 -20.40
C SER A 57 2.52 2.61 -21.40
N GLU A 58 2.27 1.40 -20.95
CA GLU A 58 2.32 0.25 -21.85
C GLU A 58 1.28 0.35 -22.94
N ARG A 59 0.07 0.82 -22.59
CA ARG A 59 -0.97 0.96 -23.59
C ARG A 59 -0.67 2.05 -24.59
N VAL A 60 -0.04 3.10 -24.14
CA VAL A 60 0.31 4.21 -25.00
C VAL A 60 1.43 3.83 -25.95
N ALA A 61 2.36 3.09 -25.45
CA ALA A 61 3.51 2.68 -26.26
C ALA A 61 3.12 1.68 -27.33
#